data_c7964a7853dfae9af8b1170e9df662ab
#
_entry.id   c7964a7853dfae9af8b1170e9df662ab
#
_cell.length_a   1.000
_cell.length_b   1.000
_cell.length_c   1.000
_cell.angle_alpha   90.00
_cell.angle_beta   90.00
_cell.angle_gamma   90.00
#
_symmetry.space_group_name_H-M   'P 1'
#
loop_
_entity.id
_entity.type
_entity.pdbx_description
1 polymer ?
#
loop_
_entity_poly.entity_id
_entity_poly.type
_entity_poly.pdbx_seq_one_letter_code
_entity_poly.pdbx_strand_id
1 'polypeptide(L)'
;PLKYADDESYQSLQALYAVASGGFAGKGLGNSVQKLSKIPEAQNDMIFAVICEELGILGAGILIMMFIYLIYQLFKIAGRAETVFGRAMVAGIAIHIALQVVVNIFVVLMIIPNTGVSLPFISYGGSAVVFTMAEMGLALAVDREHFKAKVKRKAKQIIEEKELAE
;
A
#
# COMPACT_ATOMS: atom_id res chain seq x y z
N PRO A 1 13.40 3.82 -36.21
CA PRO A 1 14.63 4.28 -35.53
C PRO A 1 14.57 4.14 -34.00
N LEU A 2 13.59 3.42 -33.41
CA LEU A 2 13.53 3.13 -31.95
C LEU A 2 13.95 1.68 -31.64
N LYS A 3 14.92 1.17 -32.36
CA LYS A 3 15.38 -0.23 -32.26
C LYS A 3 16.26 -0.52 -31.03
N TYR A 4 16.52 0.43 -30.14
CA TYR A 4 17.40 0.32 -28.98
C TYR A 4 16.86 1.02 -27.73
N ALA A 5 15.54 1.10 -27.55
CA ALA A 5 15.05 1.27 -26.19
C ALA A 5 15.20 -0.09 -25.53
N ASP A 6 16.05 -0.19 -24.51
CA ASP A 6 16.08 -1.37 -23.64
C ASP A 6 14.67 -1.71 -23.22
N ASP A 7 14.33 -3.00 -23.12
CA ASP A 7 12.96 -3.46 -22.84
C ASP A 7 12.36 -2.75 -21.59
N GLU A 8 13.18 -2.40 -20.62
CA GLU A 8 12.79 -1.64 -19.43
C GLU A 8 12.36 -0.19 -19.73
N SER A 9 13.11 0.49 -20.61
CA SER A 9 12.77 1.85 -21.04
C SER A 9 11.46 1.87 -21.84
N TYR A 10 11.24 0.83 -22.65
CA TYR A 10 10.00 0.65 -23.41
C TYR A 10 8.81 0.42 -22.48
N GLN A 11 8.94 -0.45 -21.46
CA GLN A 11 7.89 -0.71 -20.48
C GLN A 11 7.51 0.57 -19.70
N SER A 12 8.50 1.31 -19.23
CA SER A 12 8.28 2.56 -18.49
C SER A 12 7.56 3.61 -19.36
N LEU A 13 7.95 3.73 -20.62
CA LEU A 13 7.28 4.65 -21.56
C LEU A 13 5.82 4.24 -21.83
N GLN A 14 5.54 2.95 -21.97
CA GLN A 14 4.19 2.45 -22.14
C GLN A 14 3.33 2.66 -20.87
N ALA A 15 3.92 2.51 -19.68
CA ALA A 15 3.26 2.83 -18.43
C ALA A 15 2.88 4.31 -18.35
N LEU A 16 3.77 5.22 -18.76
CA LEU A 16 3.47 6.65 -18.82
C LEU A 16 2.35 6.96 -19.83
N TYR A 17 2.35 6.29 -20.99
CA TYR A 17 1.25 6.42 -21.95
C TYR A 17 -0.08 5.90 -21.41
N ALA A 18 -0.07 4.80 -20.63
CA ALA A 18 -1.26 4.28 -19.94
C ALA A 18 -1.83 5.34 -18.99
N VAL A 19 -0.99 5.93 -18.12
CA VAL A 19 -1.40 7.01 -17.22
C VAL A 19 -1.98 8.20 -17.97
N ALA A 20 -1.29 8.66 -19.03
CA ALA A 20 -1.74 9.82 -19.82
C ALA A 20 -3.04 9.55 -20.58
N SER A 21 -3.25 8.30 -21.03
CA SER A 21 -4.43 7.92 -21.83
C SER A 21 -5.70 7.69 -21.02
N GLY A 22 -5.56 7.47 -19.70
CA GLY A 22 -6.69 7.23 -18.80
C GLY A 22 -7.59 8.47 -18.59
N GLY A 23 -7.04 9.67 -18.71
CA GLY A 23 -7.80 10.91 -18.51
C GLY A 23 -8.43 11.00 -17.12
N PHE A 24 -9.57 11.72 -17.02
CA PHE A 24 -10.20 11.97 -15.74
C PHE A 24 -11.02 10.78 -15.20
N ALA A 25 -11.78 10.12 -16.08
CA ALA A 25 -12.71 9.04 -15.69
C ALA A 25 -12.24 7.63 -16.09
N GLY A 26 -11.09 7.51 -16.78
CA GLY A 26 -10.60 6.23 -17.27
C GLY A 26 -11.31 5.74 -18.54
N LYS A 27 -10.76 4.66 -19.12
CA LYS A 27 -11.32 3.98 -20.30
C LYS A 27 -12.37 2.90 -19.93
N GLY A 28 -12.59 2.67 -18.64
CA GLY A 28 -13.43 1.61 -18.11
C GLY A 28 -12.66 0.34 -17.78
N LEU A 29 -13.19 -0.40 -16.80
CA LEU A 29 -12.60 -1.66 -16.33
C LEU A 29 -12.47 -2.68 -17.48
N GLY A 30 -11.29 -3.27 -17.61
CA GLY A 30 -10.99 -4.28 -18.63
C GLY A 30 -10.64 -3.72 -20.01
N ASN A 31 -10.72 -2.41 -20.25
CA ASN A 31 -10.46 -1.76 -21.53
C ASN A 31 -9.04 -1.19 -21.66
N SER A 32 -8.11 -1.59 -20.80
CA SER A 32 -6.71 -1.19 -20.93
C SER A 32 -6.10 -1.81 -22.18
N VAL A 33 -5.69 -0.96 -23.12
CA VAL A 33 -5.01 -1.37 -24.37
C VAL A 33 -3.55 -1.76 -24.08
N GLN A 34 -2.93 -1.10 -23.10
CA GLN A 34 -1.54 -1.34 -22.76
C GLN A 34 -1.33 -2.70 -22.05
N LYS A 35 -2.30 -3.13 -21.21
CA LYS A 35 -2.31 -4.43 -20.57
C LYS A 35 -2.32 -5.61 -21.56
N LEU A 36 -3.02 -5.46 -22.69
CA LEU A 36 -3.28 -6.56 -23.59
C LEU A 36 -2.14 -6.83 -24.58
N SER A 37 -1.26 -5.86 -24.87
CA SER A 37 -0.30 -6.04 -25.97
C SER A 37 1.08 -5.40 -25.83
N LYS A 38 1.34 -4.58 -24.81
CA LYS A 38 2.52 -3.72 -24.82
C LYS A 38 3.36 -3.66 -23.56
N ILE A 39 2.83 -4.03 -22.40
CA ILE A 39 3.59 -4.06 -21.15
C ILE A 39 3.79 -5.51 -20.73
N PRO A 40 4.99 -6.10 -20.91
CA PRO A 40 5.34 -7.36 -20.29
C PRO A 40 5.24 -7.17 -18.77
N GLU A 41 4.66 -8.13 -18.06
CA GLU A 41 4.50 -8.10 -16.59
C GLU A 41 3.72 -6.90 -16.02
N ALA A 42 2.78 -6.32 -16.80
CA ALA A 42 1.90 -5.23 -16.35
C ALA A 42 1.16 -5.51 -15.03
N GLN A 43 1.06 -6.78 -14.65
CA GLN A 43 0.39 -7.24 -13.43
C GLN A 43 1.27 -7.14 -12.18
N ASN A 44 2.58 -6.98 -12.33
CA ASN A 44 3.54 -6.93 -11.24
C ASN A 44 3.77 -5.47 -10.77
N ASP A 45 4.82 -4.85 -11.25
CA ASP A 45 5.29 -3.54 -10.80
C ASP A 45 4.61 -2.36 -11.49
N MET A 46 4.01 -2.57 -12.68
CA MET A 46 3.33 -1.52 -13.46
C MET A 46 1.80 -1.51 -13.30
N ILE A 47 1.25 -2.22 -12.30
CA ILE A 47 -0.20 -2.31 -12.09
C ILE A 47 -0.86 -0.95 -11.85
N PHE A 48 -0.16 0.00 -11.22
CA PHE A 48 -0.64 1.35 -10.99
C PHE A 48 -0.93 2.08 -12.30
N ALA A 49 -0.10 1.89 -13.33
CA ALA A 49 -0.34 2.46 -14.66
C ALA A 49 -1.63 1.92 -15.31
N VAL A 50 -1.90 0.62 -15.15
CA VAL A 50 -3.14 -0.01 -15.62
C VAL A 50 -4.36 0.56 -14.89
N ILE A 51 -4.27 0.75 -13.57
CA ILE A 51 -5.33 1.37 -12.78
C ILE A 51 -5.60 2.80 -13.24
N CYS A 52 -4.55 3.57 -13.52
CA CYS A 52 -4.69 4.92 -14.08
C CYS A 52 -5.36 4.90 -15.47
N GLU A 53 -5.07 3.92 -16.33
CA GLU A 53 -5.70 3.81 -17.64
C GLU A 53 -7.18 3.42 -17.54
N GLU A 54 -7.51 2.43 -16.71
CA GLU A 54 -8.86 1.89 -16.60
C GLU A 54 -9.81 2.79 -15.78
N LEU A 55 -9.34 3.34 -14.66
CA LEU A 55 -10.14 4.13 -13.71
C LEU A 55 -9.85 5.64 -13.76
N GLY A 56 -8.86 6.05 -14.53
CA GLY A 56 -8.46 7.45 -14.64
C GLY A 56 -7.84 8.02 -13.34
N ILE A 57 -7.71 9.34 -13.33
CA ILE A 57 -7.18 10.09 -12.17
C ILE A 57 -8.06 9.89 -10.93
N LEU A 58 -9.38 9.76 -11.10
CA LEU A 58 -10.30 9.52 -9.98
C LEU A 58 -10.01 8.19 -9.29
N GLY A 59 -9.87 7.10 -10.04
CA GLY A 59 -9.57 5.79 -9.47
C GLY A 59 -8.19 5.72 -8.83
N ALA A 60 -7.17 6.28 -9.49
CA ALA A 60 -5.84 6.41 -8.92
C ALA A 60 -5.84 7.24 -7.63
N GLY A 61 -6.59 8.35 -7.60
CA GLY A 61 -6.73 9.20 -6.42
C GLY A 61 -7.39 8.47 -5.24
N ILE A 62 -8.46 7.72 -5.49
CA ILE A 62 -9.12 6.90 -4.46
C ILE A 62 -8.14 5.87 -3.90
N LEU A 63 -7.38 5.20 -4.76
CA LEU A 63 -6.40 4.23 -4.35
C LEU A 63 -5.31 4.84 -3.46
N ILE A 64 -4.75 5.98 -3.86
CA ILE A 64 -3.76 6.72 -3.05
C ILE A 64 -4.36 7.12 -1.69
N MET A 65 -5.60 7.61 -1.65
CA MET A 65 -6.29 7.95 -0.41
C MET A 65 -6.48 6.73 0.51
N MET A 66 -6.76 5.54 -0.05
CA MET A 66 -6.83 4.30 0.72
C MET A 66 -5.46 3.95 1.35
N PHE A 67 -4.36 4.09 0.62
CA PHE A 67 -3.02 3.87 1.17
C PHE A 67 -2.66 4.90 2.26
N ILE A 68 -2.96 6.18 2.05
CA ILE A 68 -2.76 7.22 3.06
C ILE A 68 -3.55 6.88 4.34
N TYR A 69 -4.80 6.45 4.20
CA TYR A 69 -5.62 6.05 5.33
C TYR A 69 -5.05 4.82 6.05
N LEU A 70 -4.59 3.81 5.31
CA LEU A 70 -3.93 2.62 5.88
C LEU A 70 -2.69 2.99 6.68
N ILE A 71 -1.79 3.79 6.10
CA ILE A 71 -0.55 4.25 6.73
C ILE A 71 -0.88 5.06 8.00
N TYR A 72 -1.87 5.96 7.93
CA TYR A 72 -2.36 6.71 9.08
C TYR A 72 -2.83 5.79 10.21
N GLN A 73 -3.59 4.74 9.91
CA GLN A 73 -4.05 3.77 10.90
C GLN A 73 -2.90 2.99 11.52
N LEU A 74 -1.90 2.59 10.74
CA LEU A 74 -0.69 1.94 11.26
C LEU A 74 0.08 2.83 12.23
N PHE A 75 0.28 4.11 11.91
CA PHE A 75 0.90 5.06 12.84
C PHE A 75 0.07 5.26 14.11
N LYS A 76 -1.24 5.25 14.00
CA LYS A 76 -2.15 5.31 15.15
C LYS A 76 -2.03 4.08 16.05
N ILE A 77 -1.88 2.88 15.48
CA ILE A 77 -1.60 1.65 16.23
C ILE A 77 -0.23 1.74 16.92
N ALA A 78 0.80 2.17 16.17
CA ALA A 78 2.14 2.38 16.73
C ALA A 78 2.12 3.32 17.94
N GLY A 79 1.41 4.46 17.84
CA GLY A 79 1.29 5.43 18.94
C GLY A 79 0.59 4.90 20.18
N ARG A 80 -0.22 3.85 20.06
CA ARG A 80 -0.96 3.22 21.18
C ARG A 80 -0.30 1.98 21.75
N ALA A 81 0.76 1.47 21.10
CA ALA A 81 1.43 0.24 21.52
C ALA A 81 1.99 0.38 22.93
N GLU A 82 1.76 -0.63 23.77
CA GLU A 82 2.17 -0.68 25.18
C GLU A 82 3.69 -0.83 25.33
N THR A 83 4.34 -1.50 24.38
CA THR A 83 5.77 -1.77 24.40
C THR A 83 6.52 -0.91 23.40
N VAL A 84 7.76 -0.52 23.74
CA VAL A 84 8.65 0.22 22.82
C VAL A 84 8.94 -0.61 21.56
N PHE A 85 9.12 -1.92 21.72
CA PHE A 85 9.35 -2.85 20.61
C PHE A 85 8.15 -2.89 19.66
N GLY A 86 6.92 -3.06 20.17
CA GLY A 86 5.70 -3.06 19.35
C GLY A 86 5.50 -1.75 18.61
N ARG A 87 5.80 -0.62 19.25
CA ARG A 87 5.76 0.72 18.64
C ARG A 87 6.73 0.83 17.48
N ALA A 88 7.99 0.47 17.68
CA ALA A 88 9.03 0.53 16.65
C ALA A 88 8.71 -0.41 15.49
N MET A 89 8.22 -1.62 15.77
CA MET A 89 7.86 -2.61 14.77
C MET A 89 6.72 -2.11 13.87
N VAL A 90 5.62 -1.63 14.44
CA VAL A 90 4.47 -1.15 13.64
C VAL A 90 4.81 0.13 12.89
N ALA A 91 5.60 1.03 13.48
CA ALA A 91 6.10 2.22 12.78
C ALA A 91 7.00 1.83 11.58
N GLY A 92 7.87 0.83 11.75
CA GLY A 92 8.69 0.29 10.66
C GLY A 92 7.85 -0.28 9.52
N ILE A 93 6.80 -1.05 9.83
CA ILE A 93 5.84 -1.57 8.83
C ILE A 93 5.14 -0.42 8.09
N ALA A 94 4.69 0.60 8.81
CA ALA A 94 4.03 1.77 8.20
C ALA A 94 4.96 2.51 7.23
N ILE A 95 6.22 2.71 7.61
CA ILE A 95 7.24 3.35 6.76
C ILE A 95 7.56 2.47 5.56
N HIS A 96 7.70 1.15 5.75
CA HIS A 96 7.97 0.21 4.66
C HIS A 96 6.88 0.26 3.59
N ILE A 97 5.60 0.15 3.98
CA ILE A 97 4.46 0.24 3.06
C ILE A 97 4.42 1.62 2.38
N ALA A 98 4.66 2.71 3.13
CA ALA A 98 4.69 4.05 2.56
C ALA A 98 5.77 4.19 1.48
N LEU A 99 6.98 3.70 1.74
CA LEU A 99 8.09 3.73 0.79
C LEU A 99 7.79 2.89 -0.45
N GLN A 100 7.23 1.68 -0.30
CA GLN A 100 6.84 0.85 -1.45
C GLN A 100 5.84 1.58 -2.36
N VAL A 101 4.81 2.19 -1.79
CA VAL A 101 3.79 2.94 -2.55
C VAL A 101 4.42 4.13 -3.28
N VAL A 102 5.22 4.93 -2.58
CA VAL A 102 5.87 6.12 -3.16
C VAL A 102 6.84 5.73 -4.28
N VAL A 103 7.70 4.73 -4.03
CA VAL A 103 8.66 4.26 -5.03
C VAL A 103 7.94 3.71 -6.26
N ASN A 104 6.90 2.87 -6.09
CA ASN A 104 6.13 2.34 -7.22
C ASN A 104 5.49 3.46 -8.06
N ILE A 105 4.86 4.45 -7.43
CA ILE A 105 4.27 5.59 -8.15
C ILE A 105 5.36 6.37 -8.91
N PHE A 106 6.53 6.61 -8.30
CA PHE A 106 7.62 7.35 -8.95
C PHE A 106 8.23 6.59 -10.13
N VAL A 107 8.31 5.26 -10.06
CA VAL A 107 8.72 4.40 -11.17
C VAL A 107 7.72 4.53 -12.32
N VAL A 108 6.43 4.40 -12.06
CA VAL A 108 5.37 4.50 -13.08
C VAL A 108 5.35 5.87 -13.75
N LEU A 109 5.65 6.94 -13.01
CA LEU A 109 5.75 8.31 -13.53
C LEU A 109 7.12 8.61 -14.16
N MET A 110 8.01 7.63 -14.29
CA MET A 110 9.37 7.79 -14.83
C MET A 110 10.23 8.84 -14.08
N ILE A 111 9.95 9.11 -12.82
CA ILE A 111 10.76 10.02 -11.98
C ILE A 111 12.05 9.32 -11.55
N ILE A 112 11.96 8.01 -11.29
CA ILE A 112 13.09 7.13 -10.97
C ILE A 112 13.11 5.94 -11.93
N PRO A 113 14.28 5.34 -12.19
CA PRO A 113 14.36 4.16 -13.05
C PRO A 113 13.57 2.98 -12.44
N ASN A 114 13.24 2.01 -13.30
CA ASN A 114 12.50 0.83 -12.87
C ASN A 114 13.29 0.05 -11.80
N THR A 115 12.65 -0.18 -10.65
CA THR A 115 13.24 -0.87 -9.50
C THR A 115 12.59 -2.22 -9.23
N GLY A 116 11.54 -2.60 -9.98
CA GLY A 116 10.79 -3.84 -9.76
C GLY A 116 10.01 -3.88 -8.43
N VAL A 117 9.84 -2.75 -7.75
CA VAL A 117 9.09 -2.68 -6.49
C VAL A 117 7.59 -2.75 -6.78
N SER A 118 6.97 -3.83 -6.34
CA SER A 118 5.54 -4.07 -6.52
C SER A 118 4.67 -3.22 -5.58
N LEU A 119 3.48 -2.84 -6.03
CA LEU A 119 2.50 -2.13 -5.20
C LEU A 119 1.89 -3.07 -4.14
N PRO A 120 1.93 -2.73 -2.83
CA PRO A 120 1.42 -3.58 -1.77
C PRO A 120 -0.03 -3.99 -1.99
N PHE A 121 -0.40 -5.24 -1.71
CA PHE A 121 -1.74 -5.84 -1.80
C PHE A 121 -2.36 -5.94 -3.19
N ILE A 122 -1.88 -5.21 -4.18
CA ILE A 122 -2.53 -5.08 -5.50
C ILE A 122 -1.73 -5.79 -6.59
N SER A 123 -0.39 -5.69 -6.53
CA SER A 123 0.49 -6.33 -7.50
C SER A 123 0.41 -7.85 -7.40
N TYR A 124 0.47 -8.50 -8.55
CA TYR A 124 0.54 -9.96 -8.65
C TYR A 124 1.96 -10.45 -8.33
N GLY A 125 2.30 -10.48 -7.05
CA GLY A 125 3.57 -11.01 -6.55
C GLY A 125 3.30 -11.94 -5.38
N GLY A 126 3.30 -13.28 -5.61
CA GLY A 126 2.92 -14.25 -4.58
C GLY A 126 3.69 -14.10 -3.27
N SER A 127 5.01 -13.92 -3.34
CA SER A 127 5.86 -13.68 -2.16
C SER A 127 5.59 -12.31 -1.52
N ALA A 128 5.48 -11.25 -2.31
CA ALA A 128 5.25 -9.90 -1.81
C ALA A 128 3.93 -9.80 -1.03
N VAL A 129 2.86 -10.42 -1.53
CA VAL A 129 1.56 -10.47 -0.86
C VAL A 129 1.65 -11.20 0.48
N VAL A 130 2.34 -12.35 0.54
CA VAL A 130 2.51 -13.12 1.77
C VAL A 130 3.25 -12.31 2.83
N PHE A 131 4.36 -11.63 2.46
CA PHE A 131 5.11 -10.79 3.38
C PHE A 131 4.28 -9.59 3.88
N THR A 132 3.58 -8.89 2.99
CA THR A 132 2.74 -7.76 3.38
C THR A 132 1.57 -8.19 4.28
N MET A 133 0.97 -9.37 4.03
CA MET A 133 -0.05 -9.92 4.92
C MET A 133 0.52 -10.32 6.29
N ALA A 134 1.74 -10.85 6.35
CA ALA A 134 2.42 -11.15 7.60
C ALA A 134 2.71 -9.87 8.40
N GLU A 135 3.18 -8.81 7.76
CA GLU A 135 3.38 -7.49 8.37
C GLU A 135 2.08 -6.94 8.97
N MET A 136 0.98 -7.04 8.23
CA MET A 136 -0.33 -6.62 8.75
C MET A 136 -0.78 -7.48 9.94
N GLY A 137 -0.52 -8.79 9.90
CA GLY A 137 -0.77 -9.69 11.02
C GLY A 137 -0.02 -9.28 12.28
N LEU A 138 1.26 -8.90 12.16
CA LEU A 138 2.07 -8.39 13.27
C LEU A 138 1.53 -7.06 13.80
N ALA A 139 1.15 -6.13 12.94
CA ALA A 139 0.56 -4.85 13.36
C ALA A 139 -0.75 -5.06 14.13
N LEU A 140 -1.62 -5.96 13.66
CA LEU A 140 -2.88 -6.31 14.34
C LEU A 140 -2.65 -7.03 15.66
N ALA A 141 -1.59 -7.84 15.78
CA ALA A 141 -1.23 -8.49 17.05
C ALA A 141 -0.89 -7.45 18.13
N VAL A 142 -0.12 -6.42 17.76
CA VAL A 142 0.22 -5.31 18.67
C VAL A 142 -1.02 -4.52 19.10
N ASP A 143 -1.94 -4.23 18.17
CA ASP A 143 -3.19 -3.54 18.50
C ASP A 143 -4.07 -4.36 19.45
N ARG A 144 -4.12 -5.68 19.22
CA ARG A 144 -4.84 -6.61 20.11
C ARG A 144 -4.29 -6.64 21.53
N GLU A 145 -2.97 -6.58 21.70
CA GLU A 145 -2.34 -6.50 23.04
C GLU A 145 -2.75 -5.22 23.76
N HIS A 146 -2.71 -4.07 23.07
CA HIS A 146 -3.17 -2.81 23.62
C HIS A 146 -4.63 -2.88 24.05
N PHE A 147 -5.52 -3.44 23.23
CA PHE A 147 -6.93 -3.59 23.57
C PHE A 147 -7.14 -4.45 24.82
N LYS A 148 -6.44 -5.58 24.94
CA LYS A 148 -6.49 -6.44 26.14
C LYS A 148 -6.02 -5.72 27.38
N ALA A 149 -4.92 -4.97 27.30
CA ALA A 149 -4.39 -4.18 28.42
C ALA A 149 -5.38 -3.11 28.87
N LYS A 150 -6.03 -2.42 27.93
CA LYS A 150 -7.05 -1.41 28.20
C LYS A 150 -8.26 -2.01 28.93
N VAL A 151 -8.76 -3.15 28.48
CA VAL A 151 -9.88 -3.85 29.11
C VAL A 151 -9.53 -4.27 30.54
N LYS A 152 -8.31 -4.83 30.76
CA LYS A 152 -7.85 -5.23 32.08
C LYS A 152 -7.71 -4.04 33.04
N ARG A 153 -7.19 -2.91 32.59
CA ARG A 153 -7.10 -1.67 33.40
C ARG A 153 -8.47 -1.18 33.81
N LYS A 154 -9.43 -1.15 32.86
CA LYS A 154 -10.80 -0.71 33.15
C LYS A 154 -11.53 -1.64 34.13
N ALA A 155 -11.34 -2.95 34.01
CA ALA A 155 -11.90 -3.91 34.94
C ALA A 155 -11.34 -3.71 36.36
N LYS A 156 -10.03 -3.45 36.49
CA LYS A 156 -9.41 -3.19 37.81
C LYS A 156 -9.96 -1.92 38.44
N GLN A 157 -10.13 -0.84 37.70
CA GLN A 157 -10.72 0.41 38.21
C GLN A 157 -12.14 0.21 38.75
N ILE A 158 -12.99 -0.56 38.03
CA ILE A 158 -14.37 -0.85 38.48
C ILE A 158 -14.38 -1.67 39.80
N ILE A 159 -13.41 -2.56 40.00
CA ILE A 159 -13.30 -3.34 41.22
C ILE A 159 -12.89 -2.43 42.37
N GLU A 160 -11.85 -1.60 42.19
CA GLU A 160 -11.38 -0.64 43.19
C GLU A 160 -12.48 0.38 43.60
N GLU A 161 -13.28 0.87 42.66
CA GLU A 161 -14.41 1.76 42.91
C GLU A 161 -15.50 1.08 43.75
N LYS A 162 -15.74 -0.23 43.57
CA LYS A 162 -16.72 -0.99 44.34
C LYS A 162 -16.23 -1.27 45.78
N GLU A 163 -14.96 -1.62 45.94
CA GLU A 163 -14.35 -1.84 47.27
C GLU A 163 -14.31 -0.55 48.11
N LEU A 164 -14.24 0.62 47.50
CA LEU A 164 -14.28 1.91 48.20
C LEU A 164 -15.70 2.38 48.57
N ALA A 165 -16.73 1.79 47.95
CA ALA A 165 -18.14 2.14 48.16
C ALA A 165 -18.83 1.26 49.22
N GLU A 166 -18.17 0.18 49.66
CA GLU A 166 -18.56 -0.70 50.78
C GLU A 166 -17.90 -0.27 52.08
#